data_46fc87ce8091e860b872d8d5776c07b7
#
_entry.id   46fc87ce8091e860b872d8d5776c07b7
#
_cell.length_a   1.000
_cell.length_b   1.000
_cell.length_c   1.000
_cell.angle_alpha   90.00
_cell.angle_beta   90.00
_cell.angle_gamma   90.00
#
_symmetry.space_group_name_H-M   'P 1'
#
loop_
_entity.id
_entity.type
_entity.pdbx_description
1 polymer ?
#
loop_
_entity_poly.entity_id
_entity_poly.type
_entity_poly.pdbx_seq_one_letter_code
_entity_poly.pdbx_strand_id
1 'polypeptide(L)'
;KRHLFRMADEHLRYAAGSRRLIVELKGWRICPLVCYDLRFPVWSRNRYDRAAGRFDYDLALFVANWPAARRYAWSNLLRARAIENLSYCLGVNRVGTDGNNIAYAGDSAILDFLGQPLVELGAQEQVVTSTLDPASLALHRERFPAWMDADDYTIADSRAASSAAVCGPRQSQ
;
A
#
# COMPACT_ATOMS: atom_id res chain seq x y z
N LYS A 1 -1.42 7.58 -5.80
CA LYS A 1 -2.62 7.12 -5.06
C LYS A 1 -3.70 6.69 -6.02
N ARG A 2 -4.23 5.47 -5.87
CA ARG A 2 -5.35 4.97 -6.70
C ARG A 2 -6.70 5.20 -6.02
N HIS A 3 -6.80 4.92 -4.72
CA HIS A 3 -8.06 4.95 -4.00
C HIS A 3 -8.22 6.29 -3.28
N LEU A 4 -9.19 7.08 -3.74
CA LEU A 4 -9.53 8.37 -3.15
C LEU A 4 -10.56 8.20 -2.05
N PHE A 5 -10.30 8.80 -0.89
CA PHE A 5 -11.15 8.67 0.29
C PHE A 5 -12.41 9.54 0.16
N ARG A 6 -13.54 8.93 -0.21
CA ARG A 6 -14.80 9.63 -0.49
C ARG A 6 -15.39 10.33 0.73
N MET A 7 -15.22 9.78 1.92
CA MET A 7 -15.72 10.40 3.17
C MET A 7 -15.01 11.72 3.51
N ALA A 8 -13.87 12.03 2.88
CA ALA A 8 -13.17 13.30 3.00
C ALA A 8 -13.16 14.06 1.66
N ASP A 9 -14.06 13.76 0.75
CA ASP A 9 -14.24 14.41 -0.54
C ASP A 9 -12.97 14.48 -1.41
N GLU A 10 -12.01 13.57 -1.19
CA GLU A 10 -10.79 13.52 -2.01
C GLU A 10 -11.11 13.36 -3.50
N HIS A 11 -12.16 12.60 -3.84
CA HIS A 11 -12.60 12.36 -5.22
C HIS A 11 -13.11 13.61 -5.95
N LEU A 12 -13.45 14.68 -5.22
CA LEU A 12 -13.84 15.97 -5.76
C LEU A 12 -12.63 16.88 -6.04
N ARG A 13 -11.46 16.58 -5.41
CA ARG A 13 -10.28 17.44 -5.43
C ARG A 13 -9.09 16.84 -6.17
N TYR A 14 -9.03 15.51 -6.28
CA TYR A 14 -7.89 14.79 -6.83
C TYR A 14 -8.32 13.79 -7.89
N ALA A 15 -7.44 13.53 -8.84
CA ALA A 15 -7.57 12.42 -9.78
C ALA A 15 -6.86 11.18 -9.23
N ALA A 16 -7.51 10.02 -9.32
CA ALA A 16 -6.90 8.77 -8.96
C ALA A 16 -5.86 8.32 -10.01
N GLY A 17 -4.71 7.81 -9.56
CA GLY A 17 -3.70 7.23 -10.44
C GLY A 17 -4.15 5.87 -10.98
N SER A 18 -3.69 5.51 -12.17
CA SER A 18 -3.96 4.21 -12.81
C SER A 18 -2.76 3.26 -12.79
N ARG A 19 -1.55 3.77 -12.54
CA ARG A 19 -0.32 2.98 -12.54
C ARG A 19 0.24 2.85 -11.12
N ARG A 20 0.68 1.65 -10.76
CA ARG A 20 1.47 1.42 -9.56
C ARG A 20 2.92 1.80 -9.85
N LEU A 21 3.51 2.60 -8.96
CA LEU A 21 4.91 2.98 -9.05
C LEU A 21 5.76 1.92 -8.35
N ILE A 22 6.86 1.53 -8.98
CA ILE A 22 7.97 0.80 -8.36
C ILE A 22 9.21 1.63 -8.56
N VAL A 23 9.94 1.88 -7.47
CA VAL A 23 11.19 2.64 -7.47
C VAL A 23 12.33 1.69 -7.14
N GLU A 24 13.38 1.70 -7.94
CA GLU A 24 14.60 0.98 -7.63
C GLU A 24 15.62 1.92 -6.95
N LEU A 25 16.04 1.56 -5.74
CA LEU A 25 16.98 2.33 -4.94
C LEU A 25 17.98 1.38 -4.27
N LYS A 26 19.27 1.51 -4.62
CA LYS A 26 20.35 0.69 -4.03
C LYS A 26 20.06 -0.80 -4.04
N GLY A 27 19.49 -1.32 -5.11
CA GLY A 27 19.14 -2.73 -5.26
C GLY A 27 17.79 -3.14 -4.64
N TRP A 28 17.11 -2.27 -3.91
CA TRP A 28 15.78 -2.48 -3.38
C TRP A 28 14.70 -2.01 -4.35
N ARG A 29 13.66 -2.80 -4.50
CA ARG A 29 12.44 -2.44 -5.23
C ARG A 29 11.40 -1.98 -4.23
N ILE A 30 11.01 -0.72 -4.29
CA ILE A 30 10.12 -0.06 -3.33
C ILE A 30 8.80 0.28 -4.01
N CYS A 31 7.69 -0.10 -3.39
CA CYS A 31 6.33 0.25 -3.83
C CYS A 31 5.74 1.33 -2.92
N PRO A 32 5.80 2.63 -3.29
CA PRO A 32 5.18 3.70 -2.51
C PRO A 32 3.67 3.74 -2.76
N LEU A 33 2.91 3.74 -1.67
CA LEU A 33 1.46 3.74 -1.61
C LEU A 33 0.97 4.83 -0.64
N VAL A 34 -0.27 5.30 -0.79
CA VAL A 34 -0.75 6.45 -0.03
C VAL A 34 -2.02 6.13 0.74
N CYS A 35 -1.90 6.14 2.09
CA CYS A 35 -3.00 6.20 3.05
C CYS A 35 -4.10 5.15 2.75
N TYR A 36 -5.19 5.57 2.15
CA TYR A 36 -6.37 4.75 1.87
C TYR A 36 -6.08 3.54 0.96
N ASP A 37 -5.00 3.57 0.15
CA ASP A 37 -4.56 2.42 -0.65
C ASP A 37 -4.27 1.18 0.22
N LEU A 38 -3.92 1.37 1.50
CA LEU A 38 -3.69 0.30 2.47
C LEU A 38 -4.90 -0.64 2.64
N ARG A 39 -6.13 -0.16 2.43
CA ARG A 39 -7.35 -0.97 2.55
C ARG A 39 -7.63 -1.89 1.35
N PHE A 40 -6.86 -1.78 0.28
CA PHE A 40 -7.13 -2.46 -0.98
C PHE A 40 -6.01 -3.44 -1.34
N PRO A 41 -6.08 -4.71 -0.85
CA PRO A 41 -5.02 -5.70 -1.02
C PRO A 41 -4.73 -6.01 -2.49
N VAL A 42 -5.74 -6.06 -3.34
CA VAL A 42 -5.57 -6.35 -4.77
C VAL A 42 -4.65 -5.34 -5.46
N TRP A 43 -4.74 -4.03 -5.08
CA TRP A 43 -3.87 -3.00 -5.64
C TRP A 43 -2.44 -3.08 -5.14
N SER A 44 -2.23 -3.43 -3.88
CA SER A 44 -0.92 -3.55 -3.25
C SER A 44 -0.28 -4.93 -3.43
N ARG A 45 -0.97 -5.88 -4.05
CA ARG A 45 -0.47 -7.25 -4.19
C ARG A 45 0.89 -7.30 -4.87
N ASN A 46 1.85 -7.94 -4.20
CA ASN A 46 3.18 -8.19 -4.72
C ASN A 46 3.14 -9.47 -5.56
N ARG A 47 3.29 -9.34 -6.87
CA ARG A 47 3.26 -10.48 -7.78
C ARG A 47 4.67 -10.96 -8.07
N TYR A 48 4.81 -12.25 -8.28
CA TYR A 48 6.03 -12.82 -8.80
C TYR A 48 5.95 -12.89 -10.33
N ASP A 49 6.84 -12.17 -11.00
CA ASP A 49 7.00 -12.25 -12.45
C ASP A 49 7.86 -13.48 -12.77
N ARG A 50 7.21 -14.55 -13.30
CA ARG A 50 7.88 -15.80 -13.63
C ARG A 50 8.90 -15.63 -14.75
N ALA A 51 8.67 -14.71 -15.70
CA ALA A 51 9.57 -14.45 -16.80
C ALA A 51 10.82 -13.69 -16.36
N ALA A 52 10.65 -12.72 -15.44
CA ALA A 52 11.75 -11.96 -14.88
C ALA A 52 12.40 -12.64 -13.65
N GLY A 53 11.81 -13.71 -13.12
CA GLY A 53 12.33 -14.44 -11.95
C GLY A 53 12.32 -13.61 -10.67
N ARG A 54 11.40 -12.67 -10.50
CA ARG A 54 11.43 -11.73 -9.36
C ARG A 54 10.06 -11.22 -8.97
N PHE A 55 9.94 -10.76 -7.73
CA PHE A 55 8.76 -10.05 -7.24
C PHE A 55 8.69 -8.62 -7.79
N ASP A 56 7.47 -8.04 -7.81
CA ASP A 56 7.28 -6.62 -8.17
C ASP A 56 8.06 -5.69 -7.23
N TYR A 57 8.12 -6.02 -5.93
CA TYR A 57 8.83 -5.19 -4.94
C TYR A 57 9.32 -6.01 -3.73
N ASP A 58 10.24 -5.41 -2.95
CA ASP A 58 10.80 -5.97 -1.72
C ASP A 58 10.29 -5.23 -0.48
N LEU A 59 9.83 -3.98 -0.66
CA LEU A 59 9.35 -3.10 0.37
C LEU A 59 8.08 -2.37 -0.09
N ALA A 60 6.98 -2.52 0.66
CA ALA A 60 5.81 -1.67 0.55
C ALA A 60 5.98 -0.46 1.51
N LEU A 61 5.81 0.76 1.01
CA LEU A 61 5.90 1.99 1.80
C LEU A 61 4.55 2.72 1.77
N PHE A 62 3.92 2.89 2.92
CA PHE A 62 2.67 3.64 3.08
C PHE A 62 2.93 4.94 3.83
N VAL A 63 2.57 6.09 3.22
CA VAL A 63 2.52 7.38 3.89
C VAL A 63 1.08 7.82 4.09
N ALA A 64 0.73 8.28 5.29
CA ALA A 64 -0.67 8.51 5.64
C ALA A 64 -0.91 9.67 6.61
N ASN A 65 -2.12 10.22 6.50
CA ASN A 65 -2.83 10.91 7.58
C ASN A 65 -3.98 9.97 8.01
N TRP A 66 -3.66 8.95 8.82
CA TRP A 66 -4.62 7.93 9.25
C TRP A 66 -5.13 8.26 10.65
N PRO A 67 -6.43 8.59 10.81
CA PRO A 67 -6.97 9.06 12.08
C PRO A 67 -6.88 8.05 13.21
N ALA A 68 -6.69 8.54 14.44
CA ALA A 68 -6.58 7.74 15.65
C ALA A 68 -7.80 6.83 15.90
N ALA A 69 -9.00 7.28 15.54
CA ALA A 69 -10.23 6.48 15.63
C ALA A 69 -10.19 5.18 14.81
N ARG A 70 -9.29 5.06 13.85
CA ARG A 70 -9.10 3.88 13.01
C ARG A 70 -7.71 3.24 13.16
N ARG A 71 -6.98 3.54 14.25
CA ARG A 71 -5.62 3.06 14.51
C ARG A 71 -5.49 1.53 14.47
N TYR A 72 -6.48 0.82 14.99
CA TYR A 72 -6.51 -0.65 14.96
C TYR A 72 -6.42 -1.19 13.52
N ALA A 73 -7.18 -0.60 12.59
CA ALA A 73 -7.11 -1.00 11.19
C ALA A 73 -5.76 -0.66 10.55
N TRP A 74 -5.13 0.47 10.91
CA TRP A 74 -3.80 0.85 10.43
C TRP A 74 -2.76 -0.22 10.78
N SER A 75 -2.62 -0.54 12.06
CA SER A 75 -1.61 -1.48 12.54
C SER A 75 -1.81 -2.89 11.97
N ASN A 76 -3.06 -3.40 11.95
CA ASN A 76 -3.33 -4.75 11.46
C ASN A 76 -3.18 -4.87 9.94
N LEU A 77 -3.59 -3.84 9.18
CA LEU A 77 -3.45 -3.88 7.74
C LEU A 77 -1.99 -3.77 7.30
N LEU A 78 -1.13 -3.00 7.97
CA LEU A 78 0.31 -2.99 7.69
C LEU A 78 0.92 -4.39 7.85
N ARG A 79 0.59 -5.09 8.95
CA ARG A 79 1.05 -6.46 9.20
C ARG A 79 0.55 -7.41 8.11
N ALA A 80 -0.74 -7.33 7.78
CA ALA A 80 -1.32 -8.14 6.70
C ALA A 80 -0.60 -7.91 5.37
N ARG A 81 -0.28 -6.64 5.01
CA ARG A 81 0.46 -6.33 3.78
C ARG A 81 1.87 -6.90 3.77
N ALA A 82 2.57 -6.91 4.89
CA ALA A 82 3.89 -7.54 4.99
C ALA A 82 3.80 -9.05 4.74
N ILE A 83 2.91 -9.72 5.47
CA ILE A 83 2.75 -11.18 5.48
C ILE A 83 2.31 -11.69 4.10
N GLU A 84 1.17 -11.20 3.58
CA GLU A 84 0.58 -11.69 2.34
C GLU A 84 1.42 -11.40 1.09
N ASN A 85 2.30 -10.41 1.16
CA ASN A 85 3.13 -9.95 0.05
C ASN A 85 4.58 -10.45 0.15
N LEU A 86 4.95 -11.21 1.19
CA LEU A 86 6.30 -11.70 1.42
C LEU A 86 7.33 -10.57 1.26
N SER A 87 7.09 -9.43 1.92
CA SER A 87 7.88 -8.22 1.75
C SER A 87 7.99 -7.44 3.07
N TYR A 88 9.01 -6.61 3.19
CA TYR A 88 9.02 -5.60 4.24
C TYR A 88 7.86 -4.62 4.04
N CYS A 89 7.35 -4.05 5.13
CA CYS A 89 6.30 -3.05 5.08
C CYS A 89 6.64 -1.87 6.01
N LEU A 90 6.68 -0.67 5.44
CA LEU A 90 6.82 0.59 6.17
C LEU A 90 5.49 1.32 6.18
N GLY A 91 5.04 1.73 7.37
CA GLY A 91 3.94 2.64 7.56
C GLY A 91 4.41 3.92 8.24
N VAL A 92 4.31 5.05 7.56
CA VAL A 92 4.61 6.38 8.12
C VAL A 92 3.32 7.14 8.27
N ASN A 93 2.92 7.42 9.50
CA ASN A 93 1.67 8.08 9.80
C ASN A 93 1.91 9.35 10.62
N ARG A 94 1.06 10.33 10.41
CA ARG A 94 1.02 11.59 11.13
C ARG A 94 0.71 11.39 12.61
N VAL A 95 1.23 12.29 13.46
CA VAL A 95 0.85 12.47 14.87
C VAL A 95 0.16 13.82 15.10
N GLY A 96 -0.44 13.99 16.28
CA GLY A 96 -1.08 15.24 16.71
C GLY A 96 -2.51 15.40 16.21
N THR A 97 -2.97 16.64 16.10
CA THR A 97 -4.34 16.98 15.68
C THR A 97 -4.27 17.93 14.49
N ASP A 98 -5.18 17.80 13.53
CA ASP A 98 -5.26 18.70 12.38
C ASP A 98 -6.21 19.89 12.60
N GLY A 99 -6.29 20.79 11.62
CA GLY A 99 -7.15 21.97 11.66
C GLY A 99 -8.66 21.68 11.72
N ASN A 100 -9.07 20.41 11.52
CA ASN A 100 -10.44 19.94 11.65
C ASN A 100 -10.70 19.19 12.97
N ASN A 101 -9.78 19.31 13.94
CA ASN A 101 -9.80 18.59 15.22
C ASN A 101 -9.78 17.06 15.09
N ILE A 102 -9.22 16.53 14.01
CA ILE A 102 -9.02 15.10 13.86
C ILE A 102 -7.69 14.70 14.50
N ALA A 103 -7.76 13.79 15.48
CA ALA A 103 -6.57 13.27 16.15
C ALA A 103 -5.90 12.16 15.34
N TYR A 104 -4.57 12.12 15.37
CA TYR A 104 -3.70 11.13 14.74
C TYR A 104 -2.77 10.52 15.77
N ALA A 105 -2.76 9.18 15.86
CA ALA A 105 -2.02 8.45 16.89
C ALA A 105 -0.60 8.06 16.45
N GLY A 106 -0.19 8.39 15.24
CA GLY A 106 1.06 7.89 14.68
C GLY A 106 0.98 6.40 14.38
N ASP A 107 1.43 5.56 15.32
CA ASP A 107 1.56 4.11 15.13
C ASP A 107 2.34 3.78 13.84
N SER A 108 3.36 4.56 13.54
CA SER A 108 4.28 4.31 12.44
C SER A 108 5.08 3.06 12.76
N ALA A 109 5.35 2.22 11.75
CA ALA A 109 6.05 0.97 11.98
C ALA A 109 6.95 0.58 10.80
N ILE A 110 8.00 -0.17 11.11
CA ILE A 110 8.81 -0.93 10.15
C ILE A 110 8.59 -2.40 10.49
N LEU A 111 8.02 -3.15 9.56
CA LEU A 111 7.67 -4.55 9.74
C LEU A 111 8.51 -5.42 8.81
N ASP A 112 8.92 -6.58 9.30
CA ASP A 112 9.50 -7.62 8.46
C ASP A 112 8.42 -8.35 7.65
N PHE A 113 8.85 -9.27 6.83
CA PHE A 113 8.00 -10.08 5.95
C PHE A 113 7.13 -11.12 6.69
N LEU A 114 7.32 -11.30 8.01
CA LEU A 114 6.45 -12.07 8.90
C LEU A 114 5.42 -11.19 9.61
N GLY A 115 5.43 -9.87 9.34
CA GLY A 115 4.60 -8.89 10.02
C GLY A 115 5.07 -8.57 11.44
N GLN A 116 6.27 -9.01 11.82
CA GLN A 116 6.86 -8.68 13.11
C GLN A 116 7.48 -7.28 13.08
N PRO A 117 7.36 -6.51 14.17
CA PRO A 117 7.92 -5.17 14.19
C PRO A 117 9.45 -5.19 14.35
N LEU A 118 10.17 -4.58 13.42
CA LEU A 118 11.54 -4.14 13.60
C LEU A 118 11.57 -2.82 14.36
N VAL A 119 10.57 -1.96 14.12
CA VAL A 119 10.30 -0.71 14.85
C VAL A 119 8.80 -0.54 14.94
N GLU A 120 8.34 -0.14 16.11
CA GLU A 120 6.94 0.25 16.35
C GLU A 120 6.92 1.54 17.19
N LEU A 121 6.27 2.59 16.68
CA LEU A 121 6.24 3.92 17.28
C LEU A 121 4.84 4.21 17.84
N GLY A 122 4.79 5.14 18.79
CA GLY A 122 3.53 5.67 19.32
C GLY A 122 3.17 7.04 18.74
N ALA A 123 2.55 7.87 19.57
CA ALA A 123 2.02 9.18 19.20
C ALA A 123 3.05 10.33 19.31
N GLN A 124 4.32 10.04 19.54
CA GLN A 124 5.37 11.06 19.62
C GLN A 124 5.99 11.30 18.25
N GLU A 125 6.27 12.57 17.95
CA GLU A 125 7.03 12.94 16.76
C GLU A 125 8.49 12.52 16.93
N GLN A 126 8.98 11.68 16.03
CA GLN A 126 10.36 11.20 16.08
C GLN A 126 10.84 10.66 14.74
N VAL A 127 12.16 10.57 14.59
CA VAL A 127 12.82 9.94 13.46
C VAL A 127 13.56 8.71 13.96
N VAL A 128 13.36 7.58 13.27
CA VAL A 128 14.05 6.34 13.57
C VAL A 128 14.68 5.75 12.32
N THR A 129 15.72 4.98 12.51
CA THR A 129 16.41 4.25 11.44
C THR A 129 16.49 2.78 11.80
N SER A 130 16.25 1.91 10.82
CA SER A 130 16.43 0.47 10.94
C SER A 130 17.10 -0.08 9.70
N THR A 131 17.79 -1.19 9.84
CA THR A 131 18.41 -1.90 8.72
C THR A 131 17.49 -3.02 8.26
N LEU A 132 17.26 -3.10 6.95
CA LEU A 132 16.55 -4.20 6.32
C LEU A 132 17.56 -5.16 5.70
N ASP A 133 17.34 -6.47 5.88
CA ASP A 133 18.26 -7.51 5.41
C ASP A 133 17.70 -8.20 4.15
N PRO A 134 18.30 -7.99 2.95
CA PRO A 134 17.85 -8.62 1.72
C PRO A 134 18.06 -10.13 1.72
N ALA A 135 19.08 -10.64 2.43
CA ALA A 135 19.36 -12.07 2.47
C ALA A 135 18.28 -12.83 3.26
N SER A 136 17.84 -12.28 4.39
CA SER A 136 16.73 -12.84 5.18
C SER A 136 15.43 -12.85 4.39
N LEU A 137 15.13 -11.79 3.63
CA LEU A 137 13.95 -11.73 2.76
C LEU A 137 14.01 -12.81 1.67
N ALA A 138 15.15 -12.94 1.00
CA ALA A 138 15.35 -13.96 -0.05
C ALA A 138 15.17 -15.37 0.50
N LEU A 139 15.80 -15.67 1.63
CA LEU A 139 15.71 -16.96 2.31
C LEU A 139 14.27 -17.29 2.73
N HIS A 140 13.51 -16.31 3.23
CA HIS A 140 12.11 -16.51 3.58
C HIS A 140 11.28 -16.87 2.36
N ARG A 141 11.43 -16.15 1.24
CA ARG A 141 10.72 -16.39 -0.04
C ARG A 141 11.05 -17.77 -0.64
N GLU A 142 12.27 -18.26 -0.42
CA GLU A 142 12.69 -19.61 -0.83
C GLU A 142 12.08 -20.69 0.05
N ARG A 143 12.12 -20.53 1.39
CA ARG A 143 11.62 -21.51 2.35
C ARG A 143 10.11 -21.59 2.43
N PHE A 144 9.43 -20.48 2.13
CA PHE A 144 7.98 -20.39 2.13
C PHE A 144 7.48 -19.77 0.82
N PRO A 145 7.47 -20.53 -0.28
CA PRO A 145 7.15 -20.02 -1.61
C PRO A 145 5.64 -19.92 -1.88
N ALA A 146 4.87 -19.31 -0.95
CA ALA A 146 3.41 -19.16 -1.05
C ALA A 146 2.95 -18.39 -2.31
N TRP A 147 3.85 -17.69 -2.99
CA TRP A 147 3.59 -17.04 -4.26
C TRP A 147 3.32 -18.03 -5.41
N MET A 148 3.76 -19.28 -5.29
CA MET A 148 3.51 -20.34 -6.30
C MET A 148 2.06 -20.73 -6.38
N ASP A 149 1.32 -20.59 -5.27
CA ASP A 149 -0.09 -20.96 -5.12
C ASP A 149 -1.02 -19.74 -5.31
N ALA A 150 -0.45 -18.58 -5.65
CA ALA A 150 -1.23 -17.35 -5.79
C ALA A 150 -2.07 -17.36 -7.08
N ASP A 151 -3.30 -16.85 -6.96
CA ASP A 151 -4.19 -16.66 -8.10
C ASP A 151 -3.66 -15.60 -9.07
N ASP A 152 -3.86 -15.84 -10.36
CA ASP A 152 -3.66 -14.85 -11.40
C ASP A 152 -4.90 -13.95 -11.54
N TYR A 153 -4.71 -12.65 -11.61
CA TYR A 153 -5.79 -11.70 -11.80
C TYR A 153 -5.34 -10.46 -12.57
N THR A 154 -6.29 -9.76 -13.17
CA THR A 154 -6.10 -8.45 -13.79
C THR A 154 -7.00 -7.42 -13.14
N ILE A 155 -6.46 -6.20 -12.94
CA ILE A 155 -7.24 -5.07 -12.45
C ILE A 155 -7.78 -4.33 -13.67
N ALA A 156 -9.09 -4.45 -13.92
CA ALA A 156 -9.75 -3.69 -14.97
C ALA A 156 -9.71 -2.19 -14.67
N ASP A 157 -9.41 -1.37 -15.67
CA ASP A 157 -9.53 0.10 -15.53
C ASP A 157 -10.99 0.51 -15.76
N SER A 158 -11.74 0.68 -14.67
CA SER A 158 -13.16 1.03 -14.71
C SER A 158 -13.47 2.37 -15.43
N ARG A 159 -12.45 3.18 -15.72
CA ARG A 159 -12.61 4.43 -16.46
C ARG A 159 -12.76 4.22 -17.95
N ALA A 160 -12.21 3.16 -18.53
CA ALA A 160 -12.40 2.81 -19.94
C ALA A 160 -13.85 2.40 -20.24
N ALA A 161 -14.54 1.82 -19.27
CA ALA A 161 -15.94 1.39 -19.41
C ALA A 161 -16.93 2.58 -19.35
N SER A 162 -16.60 3.67 -18.66
CA SER A 162 -17.47 4.85 -18.53
C SER A 162 -17.47 5.75 -19.77
N SER A 163 -16.43 5.74 -20.59
CA SER A 163 -16.38 6.53 -21.83
C SER A 163 -17.13 5.89 -22.99
N ALA A 164 -17.41 4.60 -22.95
CA ALA A 164 -18.17 3.90 -23.97
C ALA A 164 -19.70 4.03 -23.81
N ALA A 165 -20.17 4.44 -22.62
CA ALA A 165 -21.61 4.54 -22.32
C ALA A 165 -22.25 5.91 -22.66
N VAL A 166 -21.48 6.89 -23.15
CA VAL A 166 -21.98 8.27 -23.41
C VAL A 166 -22.27 8.53 -24.88
N CYS A 167 -22.05 7.57 -25.78
CA CYS A 167 -22.34 7.74 -27.21
C CYS A 167 -23.57 6.93 -27.67
N GLY A 168 -24.73 7.20 -27.06
CA GLY A 168 -26.02 6.80 -27.62
C GLY A 168 -26.60 7.93 -28.47
N PRO A 169 -27.22 7.67 -29.67
CA PRO A 169 -27.70 8.71 -30.55
C PRO A 169 -28.86 9.49 -29.90
N ARG A 170 -28.76 10.82 -29.89
CA ARG A 170 -29.90 11.68 -29.60
C ARG A 170 -30.96 11.43 -30.70
N GLN A 171 -32.06 10.82 -30.33
CA GLN A 171 -33.24 10.84 -31.16
C GLN A 171 -33.85 12.24 -31.12
N SER A 172 -33.83 12.88 -32.27
CA SER A 172 -34.56 14.09 -32.53
C SER A 172 -36.06 13.78 -32.61
N GLN A 173 -36.84 14.40 -31.76
CA GLN A 173 -38.24 14.79 -32.04
C GLN A 173 -38.43 16.26 -31.65
#